data_fc147d55a1649cbd66b29d5e7d6e4706
#
_entry.id   fc147d55a1649cbd66b29d5e7d6e4706
#
_cell.length_a   1.000
_cell.length_b   1.000
_cell.length_c   1.000
_cell.angle_alpha   90.00
_cell.angle_beta   90.00
_cell.angle_gamma   90.00
#
_symmetry.space_group_name_H-M   'P 1'
#
loop_
_entity.id
_entity.type
_entity.pdbx_description
1 polymer ?
#
loop_
_entity_poly.entity_id
_entity_poly.type
_entity_poly.pdbx_seq_one_letter_code
_entity_poly.pdbx_strand_id
1 'polypeptide(L)' 'MMNNSTIEALKAMRFSAMAAEFERQLDDPAAYSHLGFEERFALMVDAEWNRRQQNRLARCIREAHF' A
#
# COMPACT_ATOMS: atom_id res chain seq x y z
N MET A 1 14.32 -1.02 14.92
CA MET A 1 13.07 -1.75 15.05
C MET A 1 12.73 -2.43 13.74
N MET A 2 12.26 -3.65 13.79
CA MET A 2 11.95 -4.42 12.59
C MET A 2 10.90 -3.76 11.71
N ASN A 3 9.89 -3.14 12.34
CA ASN A 3 8.82 -2.51 11.59
C ASN A 3 9.31 -1.33 10.75
N ASN A 4 10.19 -0.51 11.32
CA ASN A 4 10.76 0.61 10.57
C ASN A 4 11.60 0.14 9.40
N SER A 5 12.37 -0.91 9.59
CA SER A 5 13.17 -1.49 8.53
C SER A 5 12.29 -2.03 7.41
N THR A 6 11.19 -2.68 7.78
CA THR A 6 10.23 -3.21 6.81
C THR A 6 9.60 -2.09 6.00
N ILE A 7 9.18 -1.01 6.67
CA ILE A 7 8.58 0.14 6.01
C ILE A 7 9.58 0.77 5.04
N GLU A 8 10.82 0.94 5.47
CA GLU A 8 11.85 1.51 4.61
C GLU A 8 12.14 0.62 3.40
N ALA A 9 12.16 -0.69 3.60
CA ALA A 9 12.36 -1.62 2.52
C ALA A 9 11.21 -1.55 1.50
N LEU A 10 9.98 -1.44 1.97
CA LEU A 10 8.83 -1.30 1.08
C LEU A 10 8.93 -0.03 0.26
N LYS A 11 9.34 1.08 0.88
CA LYS A 11 9.51 2.34 0.17
C LYS A 11 10.64 2.26 -0.84
N ALA A 12 11.73 1.59 -0.49
CA ALA A 12 12.85 1.41 -1.41
C ALA A 12 12.46 0.58 -2.63
N MET A 13 11.56 -0.38 -2.44
CA MET A 13 11.04 -1.20 -3.54
C MET A 13 9.91 -0.50 -4.29
N ARG A 14 9.61 0.74 -3.92
CA ARG A 14 8.57 1.55 -4.53
C ARG A 14 7.16 1.04 -4.24
N PHE A 15 6.98 0.38 -3.11
CA PHE A 15 5.68 -0.03 -2.61
C PHE A 15 5.15 0.98 -1.60
N SER A 16 5.10 2.26 -1.98
CA SER A 16 4.77 3.33 -1.04
C SER A 16 3.35 3.23 -0.50
N ALA A 17 2.39 2.82 -1.32
CA ALA A 17 1.01 2.66 -0.85
C ALA A 17 0.89 1.48 0.12
N MET A 18 1.62 0.40 -0.15
CA MET A 18 1.66 -0.75 0.74
C MET A 18 2.30 -0.38 2.07
N ALA A 19 3.38 0.41 2.04
CA ALA A 19 4.03 0.89 3.24
C ALA A 19 3.10 1.76 4.07
N ALA A 20 2.35 2.65 3.42
CA ALA A 20 1.38 3.51 4.11
C ALA A 20 0.28 2.71 4.77
N GLU A 21 -0.22 1.67 4.11
CA GLU A 21 -1.25 0.81 4.69
C GLU A 21 -0.69 0.03 5.88
N PHE A 22 0.54 -0.44 5.78
CA PHE A 22 1.20 -1.12 6.88
C PHE A 22 1.34 -0.20 8.10
N GLU A 23 1.78 1.03 7.87
CA GLU A 23 1.89 2.02 8.94
C GLU A 23 0.53 2.27 9.60
N ARG A 24 -0.52 2.37 8.79
CA ARG A 24 -1.88 2.59 9.30
C ARG A 24 -2.32 1.45 10.20
N GLN A 25 -2.02 0.22 9.80
CA GLN A 25 -2.37 -0.95 10.61
C GLN A 25 -1.60 -0.98 11.92
N LEU A 26 -0.34 -0.54 11.91
CA LEU A 26 0.47 -0.47 13.12
C LEU A 26 0.00 0.63 14.06
N ASP A 27 -0.44 1.76 13.50
CA ASP A 27 -0.89 2.90 14.30
C ASP A 27 -2.21 2.66 15.01
N ASP A 28 -3.09 1.85 14.42
CA ASP A 28 -4.40 1.59 14.98
C ASP A 28 -4.70 0.09 14.96
N PRO A 29 -4.01 -0.68 15.79
CA PRO A 29 -4.21 -2.14 15.81
C PRO A 29 -5.62 -2.54 16.19
N ALA A 30 -6.33 -1.71 16.94
CA ALA A 30 -7.70 -2.02 17.34
C ALA A 30 -8.66 -2.06 16.16
N ALA A 31 -8.43 -1.19 15.17
CA ALA A 31 -9.29 -1.15 13.99
C ALA A 31 -9.16 -2.42 13.15
N TYR A 32 -8.03 -3.10 13.26
CA TYR A 32 -7.76 -4.30 12.48
C TYR A 32 -7.75 -5.58 13.29
N SER A 33 -8.12 -5.49 14.58
CA SER A 33 -8.03 -6.63 15.49
C SER A 33 -8.95 -7.79 15.12
N HIS A 34 -10.03 -7.50 14.41
CA HIS A 34 -10.99 -8.52 13.97
C HIS A 34 -10.56 -9.19 12.66
N LEU A 35 -9.49 -8.73 12.05
CA LEU A 35 -8.99 -9.27 10.79
C LEU A 35 -7.81 -10.20 11.04
N GLY A 36 -7.76 -11.30 10.29
CA GLY A 36 -6.60 -12.19 10.30
C GLY A 36 -5.46 -11.62 9.49
N PHE A 37 -4.30 -12.29 9.58
CA PHE A 37 -3.12 -11.85 8.84
C PHE A 37 -3.39 -11.79 7.34
N GLU A 38 -4.05 -12.80 6.80
CA GLU A 38 -4.31 -12.87 5.36
C GLU A 38 -5.15 -11.69 4.90
N GLU A 39 -6.15 -11.31 5.67
CA GLU A 39 -7.00 -10.18 5.34
C GLU A 39 -6.24 -8.87 5.41
N ARG A 40 -5.41 -8.70 6.43
CA ARG A 40 -4.61 -7.49 6.56
C ARG A 40 -3.57 -7.38 5.47
N PHE A 41 -2.98 -8.50 5.09
CA PHE A 41 -2.02 -8.52 4.00
C PHE A 41 -2.71 -8.18 2.68
N ALA A 42 -3.90 -8.71 2.46
CA ALA A 42 -4.68 -8.41 1.26
C ALA A 42 -4.98 -6.91 1.14
N LEU A 43 -5.28 -6.26 2.27
CA LEU A 43 -5.48 -4.80 2.25
C LEU A 43 -4.24 -4.06 1.80
N MET A 44 -3.08 -4.50 2.22
CA MET A 44 -1.82 -3.89 1.81
C MET A 44 -1.58 -4.06 0.31
N VAL A 45 -1.82 -5.27 -0.18
CA VAL A 45 -1.65 -5.56 -1.61
C VAL A 45 -2.66 -4.77 -2.44
N ASP A 46 -3.90 -4.71 -1.99
CA ASP A 46 -4.94 -3.96 -2.68
C ASP A 46 -4.60 -2.47 -2.76
N ALA A 47 -4.07 -1.90 -1.68
CA ALA A 47 -3.67 -0.50 -1.67
C ALA A 47 -2.62 -0.22 -2.75
N GLU A 48 -1.63 -1.10 -2.86
CA GLU A 48 -0.58 -0.92 -3.86
C GLU A 48 -1.11 -1.16 -5.27
N TRP A 49 -1.94 -2.17 -5.44
CA TRP A 49 -2.54 -2.49 -6.73
C TRP A 49 -3.38 -1.33 -7.24
N ASN A 50 -4.25 -0.79 -6.37
CA ASN A 50 -5.12 0.32 -6.75
C ASN A 50 -4.30 1.56 -7.11
N ARG A 51 -3.25 1.86 -6.34
CA ARG A 51 -2.38 2.99 -6.64
C ARG A 51 -1.76 2.87 -8.01
N ARG A 52 -1.27 1.69 -8.35
CA ARG A 52 -0.64 1.46 -9.65
C ARG A 52 -1.63 1.54 -10.79
N GLN A 53 -2.86 1.04 -10.57
CA GLN A 53 -3.91 1.14 -11.57
C GLN A 53 -4.29 2.59 -11.83
N GLN A 54 -4.42 3.39 -10.78
CA GLN A 54 -4.73 4.81 -10.92
C GLN A 54 -3.64 5.56 -11.67
N ASN A 55 -2.39 5.28 -11.35
CA ASN A 55 -1.28 5.91 -12.05
C ASN A 55 -1.26 5.52 -13.52
N ARG A 56 -1.56 4.28 -13.82
CA ARG A 56 -1.63 3.78 -15.18
C ARG A 56 -2.73 4.47 -15.97
N LEU A 57 -3.91 4.61 -15.37
CA LEU A 57 -5.04 5.30 -16.01
C LEU A 57 -4.71 6.76 -16.27
N ALA A 58 -4.12 7.44 -15.29
CA ALA A 58 -3.74 8.83 -15.46
C ALA A 58 -2.75 9.00 -16.59
N ARG A 59 -1.80 8.09 -16.72
CA ARG A 59 -0.83 8.13 -17.82
C ARG A 59 -1.51 7.93 -19.16
N CYS A 60 -2.42 6.97 -19.25
CA CYS A 60 -3.13 6.71 -20.49
C CYS A 60 -3.98 7.89 -20.93
N ILE A 61 -4.68 8.52 -19.99
CA ILE A 61 -5.48 9.71 -20.28
C ILE A 61 -4.58 10.83 -20.77
N ARG A 62 -3.45 11.02 -20.13
CA ARG A 62 -2.51 12.07 -20.53
C ARG A 62 -1.99 11.84 -21.94
N GLU A 63 -1.70 10.61 -22.30
CA GLU A 63 -1.23 10.26 -23.63
C GLU A 63 -2.31 10.46 -24.68
N ALA A 64 -3.55 10.27 -24.31
CA ALA A 64 -4.67 10.41 -25.24
C ALA A 64 -4.92 11.86 -25.64
N HIS A 65 -4.32 12.81 -24.97
CA HIS A 65 -4.54 14.22 -25.22
C HIS A 65 -3.61 14.84 -26.28
N PHE A 66 -2.91 14.05 -26.99
CA PHE A 66 -2.04 14.58 -28.07
C PHE A 66 -2.79 15.20 -29.22
#